data_39e5c4e40a662474a5fbc923b59ae8c2
#
_entry.id   39e5c4e40a662474a5fbc923b59ae8c2
#
_cell.length_a   1.000
_cell.length_b   1.000
_cell.length_c   1.000
_cell.angle_alpha   90.00
_cell.angle_beta   90.00
_cell.angle_gamma   90.00
#
_symmetry.space_group_name_H-M   'P 1'
#
loop_
_entity.id
_entity.type
_entity.pdbx_description
1 polymer ?
#
loop_
_entity_poly.entity_id
_entity_poly.type
_entity_poly.pdbx_seq_one_letter_code
_entity_poly.pdbx_strand_id
1 'polypeptide(L)'
;LLPMMDTLLKMIGIPVQEMDAIAVSGGPGSFTGLRIGSATAKGLGLALSIPIISVPTVDAIAYNLCGTDAVVCPLMDARRNQTYAGLYTFDGDQMKCISGQKAVMLGEIIDEINQLGRKVIFLGDGVPVFKPYIEEHIQVPHSYAPIHLSQQRAGALGALALQYYHEGKYESAAEHQPDYLRLSQAER
;
A
#
# COMPACT_ATOMS: atom_id res chain seq x y z
N LEU A 1 3.64 1.61 18.87
CA LEU A 1 3.07 0.50 18.09
C LEU A 1 2.70 -0.68 18.99
N LEU A 2 3.64 -1.32 19.71
CA LEU A 2 3.36 -2.49 20.55
C LEU A 2 2.23 -2.28 21.58
N PRO A 3 2.15 -1.16 22.34
CA PRO A 3 1.03 -0.96 23.26
C PRO A 3 -0.33 -0.91 22.56
N MET A 4 -0.39 -0.39 21.33
CA MET A 4 -1.64 -0.35 20.56
C MET A 4 -2.06 -1.76 20.13
N MET A 5 -1.10 -2.59 19.72
CA MET A 5 -1.34 -4.00 19.35
C MET A 5 -1.82 -4.79 20.58
N ASP A 6 -1.16 -4.65 21.72
CA ASP A 6 -1.56 -5.29 22.97
C ASP A 6 -2.97 -4.91 23.40
N THR A 7 -3.30 -3.61 23.31
CA THR A 7 -4.65 -3.13 23.62
C THR A 7 -5.68 -3.75 22.68
N LEU A 8 -5.41 -3.78 21.38
CA LEU A 8 -6.31 -4.36 20.37
C LEU A 8 -6.56 -5.85 20.65
N LEU A 9 -5.48 -6.63 20.85
CA LEU A 9 -5.58 -8.06 21.13
C LEU A 9 -6.39 -8.34 22.41
N LYS A 10 -6.17 -7.55 23.45
CA LYS A 10 -6.97 -7.65 24.69
C LYS A 10 -8.45 -7.33 24.46
N MET A 11 -8.76 -6.33 23.63
CA MET A 11 -10.15 -5.95 23.32
C MET A 11 -10.90 -7.05 22.55
N ILE A 12 -10.22 -7.74 21.65
CA ILE A 12 -10.83 -8.84 20.87
C ILE A 12 -10.71 -10.21 21.54
N GLY A 13 -9.98 -10.31 22.67
CA GLY A 13 -9.85 -11.54 23.45
C GLY A 13 -8.99 -12.62 22.76
N ILE A 14 -8.09 -12.25 21.86
CA ILE A 14 -7.22 -13.18 21.14
C ILE A 14 -5.79 -13.03 21.66
N PRO A 15 -5.19 -14.08 22.21
CA PRO A 15 -3.79 -14.05 22.63
C PRO A 15 -2.86 -13.99 21.43
N VAL A 16 -1.73 -13.27 21.57
CA VAL A 16 -0.75 -13.09 20.47
C VAL A 16 -0.18 -14.40 19.95
N GLN A 17 -0.18 -15.44 20.76
CA GLN A 17 0.28 -16.79 20.41
C GLN A 17 -0.62 -17.52 19.40
N GLU A 18 -1.85 -17.04 19.19
CA GLU A 18 -2.79 -17.59 18.21
C GLU A 18 -2.68 -16.90 16.84
N MET A 19 -1.71 -16.00 16.65
CA MET A 19 -1.46 -15.36 15.35
C MET A 19 -0.70 -16.31 14.43
N ASP A 20 -1.16 -16.45 13.19
CA ASP A 20 -0.55 -17.29 12.15
C ASP A 20 0.52 -16.55 11.34
N ALA A 21 0.40 -15.23 11.21
CA ALA A 21 1.32 -14.38 10.45
C ALA A 21 1.24 -12.91 10.91
N ILE A 22 2.22 -12.11 10.49
CA ILE A 22 2.23 -10.66 10.70
C ILE A 22 2.26 -9.96 9.36
N ALA A 23 1.24 -9.17 9.07
CA ALA A 23 1.22 -8.31 7.90
C ALA A 23 1.84 -6.94 8.21
N VAL A 24 2.71 -6.46 7.33
CA VAL A 24 3.36 -5.15 7.46
C VAL A 24 3.40 -4.43 6.13
N SER A 25 3.24 -3.10 6.16
CA SER A 25 3.48 -2.28 4.98
C SER A 25 4.97 -2.29 4.66
N GLY A 26 5.34 -2.90 3.52
CA GLY A 26 6.73 -3.10 3.10
C GLY A 26 7.38 -1.84 2.53
N GLY A 27 6.60 -0.85 2.15
CA GLY A 27 7.04 0.37 1.46
C GLY A 27 6.31 0.56 0.12
N PRO A 28 6.42 1.77 -0.48
CA PRO A 28 7.13 2.96 -0.01
C PRO A 28 6.45 3.63 1.20
N GLY A 29 7.22 4.51 1.88
CA GLY A 29 6.69 5.25 3.04
C GLY A 29 7.76 6.05 3.77
N SER A 30 7.42 6.55 4.95
CA SER A 30 8.37 7.21 5.83
C SER A 30 9.52 6.26 6.20
N PHE A 31 10.76 6.66 5.93
CA PHE A 31 11.96 5.86 6.21
C PHE A 31 12.02 5.37 7.67
N THR A 32 11.77 6.27 8.62
CA THR A 32 11.71 5.93 10.04
C THR A 32 10.52 5.00 10.34
N GLY A 33 9.34 5.28 9.76
CA GLY A 33 8.14 4.49 9.96
C GLY A 33 8.31 3.06 9.47
N LEU A 34 8.86 2.87 8.28
CA LEU A 34 9.14 1.55 7.71
C LEU A 34 10.11 0.75 8.58
N ARG A 35 11.18 1.37 9.08
CA ARG A 35 12.14 0.71 9.99
C ARG A 35 11.51 0.29 11.31
N ILE A 36 10.71 1.17 11.92
CA ILE A 36 10.02 0.84 13.18
C ILE A 36 9.01 -0.30 12.94
N GLY A 37 8.21 -0.23 11.87
CA GLY A 37 7.24 -1.27 11.52
C GLY A 37 7.91 -2.60 11.26
N SER A 38 8.93 -2.62 10.40
CA SER A 38 9.69 -3.81 10.05
C SER A 38 10.40 -4.43 11.26
N ALA A 39 11.09 -3.62 12.08
CA ALA A 39 11.77 -4.12 13.28
C ALA A 39 10.78 -4.72 14.29
N THR A 40 9.59 -4.10 14.45
CA THR A 40 8.54 -4.63 15.32
C THR A 40 7.99 -5.95 14.76
N ALA A 41 7.69 -6.02 13.46
CA ALA A 41 7.22 -7.24 12.81
C ALA A 41 8.24 -8.37 12.91
N LYS A 42 9.53 -8.08 12.66
CA LYS A 42 10.62 -9.06 12.81
C LYS A 42 10.74 -9.57 14.24
N GLY A 43 10.73 -8.69 15.22
CA GLY A 43 10.82 -9.07 16.63
C GLY A 43 9.69 -10.00 17.05
N LEU A 44 8.46 -9.70 16.66
CA LEU A 44 7.29 -10.54 16.93
C LEU A 44 7.34 -11.85 16.13
N GLY A 45 7.64 -11.80 14.84
CA GLY A 45 7.73 -13.00 13.99
C GLY A 45 8.78 -13.99 14.48
N LEU A 46 9.95 -13.50 14.93
CA LEU A 46 10.99 -14.35 15.55
C LEU A 46 10.52 -14.92 16.89
N ALA A 47 9.90 -14.11 17.76
CA ALA A 47 9.46 -14.55 19.08
C ALA A 47 8.33 -15.59 19.01
N LEU A 48 7.46 -15.50 18.01
CA LEU A 48 6.31 -16.38 17.82
C LEU A 48 6.56 -17.50 16.80
N SER A 49 7.70 -17.46 16.10
CA SER A 49 8.03 -18.39 15.00
C SER A 49 7.00 -18.39 13.87
N ILE A 50 6.47 -17.21 13.52
CA ILE A 50 5.48 -17.02 12.46
C ILE A 50 6.03 -16.15 11.31
N PRO A 51 5.53 -16.33 10.07
CA PRO A 51 6.01 -15.60 8.91
C PRO A 51 5.54 -14.13 8.89
N ILE A 52 6.22 -13.34 8.05
CA ILE A 52 5.85 -11.96 7.74
C ILE A 52 5.30 -11.89 6.33
N ILE A 53 4.23 -11.14 6.17
CA ILE A 53 3.65 -10.80 4.88
C ILE A 53 3.95 -9.33 4.61
N SER A 54 4.90 -9.09 3.71
CA SER A 54 5.27 -7.73 3.28
C SER A 54 4.31 -7.28 2.18
N VAL A 55 3.46 -6.30 2.48
CA VAL A 55 2.48 -5.77 1.53
C VAL A 55 2.99 -4.44 0.98
N PRO A 56 3.13 -4.28 -0.36
CA PRO A 56 3.45 -2.99 -0.96
C PRO A 56 2.45 -1.92 -0.54
N THR A 57 2.93 -0.75 -0.12
CA THR A 57 2.05 0.30 0.44
C THR A 57 1.04 0.80 -0.59
N VAL A 58 1.47 0.96 -1.85
CA VAL A 58 0.60 1.43 -2.94
C VAL A 58 -0.50 0.41 -3.24
N ASP A 59 -0.17 -0.90 -3.21
CA ASP A 59 -1.12 -2.00 -3.39
C ASP A 59 -2.17 -2.00 -2.26
N ALA A 60 -1.73 -1.83 -1.01
CA ALA A 60 -2.63 -1.76 0.14
C ALA A 60 -3.60 -0.56 0.06
N ILE A 61 -3.13 0.58 -0.47
CA ILE A 61 -3.99 1.74 -0.72
C ILE A 61 -5.00 1.43 -1.83
N ALA A 62 -4.57 0.80 -2.94
CA ALA A 62 -5.46 0.41 -4.03
C ALA A 62 -6.57 -0.51 -3.53
N TYR A 63 -6.26 -1.41 -2.63
CA TYR A 63 -7.21 -2.39 -2.09
C TYR A 63 -8.36 -1.77 -1.29
N ASN A 64 -8.27 -0.49 -0.88
CA ASN A 64 -9.42 0.25 -0.32
C ASN A 64 -10.63 0.30 -1.27
N LEU A 65 -10.40 0.19 -2.58
CA LEU A 65 -11.43 0.24 -3.61
C LEU A 65 -11.68 -1.14 -4.25
N CYS A 66 -11.41 -2.21 -3.49
CA CYS A 66 -11.68 -3.57 -3.90
C CYS A 66 -13.10 -3.72 -4.45
N GLY A 67 -13.24 -4.41 -5.59
CA GLY A 67 -14.53 -4.65 -6.26
C GLY A 67 -15.02 -3.52 -7.17
N THR A 68 -14.23 -2.46 -7.40
CA THR A 68 -14.59 -1.44 -8.40
C THR A 68 -14.27 -1.89 -9.82
N ASP A 69 -15.10 -1.50 -10.80
CA ASP A 69 -14.86 -1.74 -12.24
C ASP A 69 -13.88 -0.74 -12.87
N ALA A 70 -13.55 0.35 -12.18
CA ALA A 70 -12.63 1.37 -12.67
C ALA A 70 -11.16 0.95 -12.44
N VAL A 71 -10.25 1.57 -13.18
CA VAL A 71 -8.83 1.56 -12.85
C VAL A 71 -8.63 2.33 -11.55
N VAL A 72 -7.86 1.78 -10.64
CA VAL A 72 -7.51 2.39 -9.36
C VAL A 72 -6.08 2.89 -9.42
N CYS A 73 -5.88 4.18 -9.15
CA CYS A 73 -4.56 4.81 -9.15
C CYS A 73 -4.26 5.44 -7.78
N PRO A 74 -3.60 4.73 -6.87
CA PRO A 74 -3.08 5.34 -5.65
C PRO A 74 -1.96 6.33 -5.98
N LEU A 75 -1.96 7.46 -5.29
CA LEU A 75 -0.93 8.49 -5.37
C LEU A 75 -0.42 8.82 -3.97
N MET A 76 0.87 8.59 -3.71
CA MET A 76 1.54 9.03 -2.49
C MET A 76 2.54 10.14 -2.83
N ASP A 77 2.56 11.22 -2.06
CA ASP A 77 3.51 12.33 -2.28
C ASP A 77 4.95 11.89 -2.00
N ALA A 78 5.73 11.73 -3.06
CA ALA A 78 7.17 11.41 -2.97
C ALA A 78 8.06 12.66 -2.94
N ARG A 79 7.46 13.87 -2.80
CA ARG A 79 8.11 15.19 -2.88
C ARG A 79 8.69 15.50 -4.27
N ARG A 80 8.97 16.79 -4.53
CA ARG A 80 9.61 17.27 -5.77
C ARG A 80 8.85 16.89 -7.05
N ASN A 81 7.52 17.02 -7.04
CA ASN A 81 6.62 16.66 -8.13
C ASN A 81 6.68 15.16 -8.54
N GLN A 82 7.22 14.30 -7.69
CA GLN A 82 7.19 12.86 -7.86
C GLN A 82 6.11 12.23 -6.99
N THR A 83 5.55 11.14 -7.48
CA THR A 83 4.60 10.31 -6.75
C THR A 83 5.08 8.87 -6.70
N TYR A 84 4.76 8.16 -5.63
CA TYR A 84 4.68 6.71 -5.69
C TYR A 84 3.27 6.36 -6.15
N ALA A 85 3.20 5.65 -7.26
CA ALA A 85 1.94 5.30 -7.90
C ALA A 85 1.97 3.89 -8.48
N GLY A 86 0.79 3.36 -8.77
CA GLY A 86 0.58 2.12 -9.51
C GLY A 86 -0.81 2.13 -10.14
N LEU A 87 -1.10 1.19 -11.02
CA LEU A 87 -2.39 1.06 -11.68
C LEU A 87 -2.93 -0.35 -11.44
N TYR A 88 -4.15 -0.43 -10.94
CA TYR A 88 -4.78 -1.69 -10.54
C TYR A 88 -6.20 -1.79 -11.06
N THR A 89 -6.67 -3.02 -11.22
CA THR A 89 -8.08 -3.35 -11.48
C THR A 89 -8.49 -4.50 -10.58
N PHE A 90 -9.78 -4.76 -10.52
CA PHE A 90 -10.32 -5.85 -9.72
C PHE A 90 -11.17 -6.79 -10.58
N ASP A 91 -11.17 -8.05 -10.21
CA ASP A 91 -12.07 -9.08 -10.68
C ASP A 91 -12.71 -9.71 -9.44
N GLY A 92 -13.88 -9.19 -9.05
CA GLY A 92 -14.40 -9.40 -7.71
C GLY A 92 -13.49 -8.82 -6.64
N ASP A 93 -12.98 -9.65 -5.75
CA ASP A 93 -12.02 -9.30 -4.69
C ASP A 93 -10.55 -9.47 -5.11
N GLN A 94 -10.29 -10.06 -6.28
CA GLN A 94 -8.95 -10.31 -6.78
C GLN A 94 -8.36 -9.05 -7.43
N MET A 95 -7.30 -8.53 -6.83
CA MET A 95 -6.56 -7.38 -7.38
C MET A 95 -5.65 -7.83 -8.54
N LYS A 96 -5.78 -7.13 -9.67
CA LYS A 96 -4.92 -7.31 -10.84
C LYS A 96 -4.06 -6.08 -11.04
N CYS A 97 -2.75 -6.26 -11.02
CA CYS A 97 -1.79 -5.19 -11.26
C CYS A 97 -1.65 -4.95 -12.77
N ILE A 98 -1.97 -3.73 -13.23
CA ILE A 98 -1.68 -3.26 -14.60
C ILE A 98 -0.26 -2.73 -14.64
N SER A 99 0.11 -1.88 -13.68
CA SER A 99 1.43 -1.30 -13.53
C SER A 99 1.75 -1.24 -12.03
N GLY A 100 2.80 -1.95 -11.61
CA GLY A 100 3.17 -2.07 -10.20
C GLY A 100 3.65 -0.75 -9.61
N GLN A 101 3.78 -0.72 -8.29
CA GLN A 101 4.25 0.47 -7.58
C GLN A 101 5.61 0.95 -8.10
N LYS A 102 5.72 2.25 -8.35
CA LYS A 102 6.92 2.90 -8.86
C LYS A 102 7.01 4.36 -8.40
N ALA A 103 8.23 4.89 -8.34
CA ALA A 103 8.46 6.31 -8.14
C ALA A 103 8.58 6.98 -9.51
N VAL A 104 7.64 7.86 -9.86
CA VAL A 104 7.55 8.49 -11.19
C VAL A 104 7.20 9.97 -11.09
N MET A 105 7.43 10.70 -12.17
CA MET A 105 6.84 12.04 -12.30
C MET A 105 5.32 11.92 -12.50
N LEU A 106 4.56 12.87 -11.96
CA LEU A 106 3.10 12.82 -12.07
C LEU A 106 2.61 12.76 -13.53
N GLY A 107 3.28 13.49 -14.43
CA GLY A 107 2.93 13.47 -15.86
C GLY A 107 3.02 12.07 -16.48
N GLU A 108 4.04 11.29 -16.13
CA GLU A 108 4.24 9.94 -16.68
C GLU A 108 3.08 9.00 -16.33
N ILE A 109 2.58 9.04 -15.09
CA ILE A 109 1.44 8.19 -14.71
C ILE A 109 0.13 8.68 -15.32
N ILE A 110 -0.05 9.99 -15.51
CA ILE A 110 -1.22 10.55 -16.20
C ILE A 110 -1.22 10.16 -17.69
N ASP A 111 -0.07 10.21 -18.35
CA ASP A 111 0.05 9.77 -19.74
C ASP A 111 -0.28 8.27 -19.89
N GLU A 112 0.21 7.44 -18.97
CA GLU A 112 -0.11 6.00 -18.94
C GLU A 112 -1.63 5.75 -18.77
N ILE A 113 -2.29 6.51 -17.88
CA ILE A 113 -3.74 6.44 -17.69
C ILE A 113 -4.50 6.89 -18.95
N ASN A 114 -4.09 7.98 -19.57
CA ASN A 114 -4.71 8.48 -20.79
C ASN A 114 -4.58 7.46 -21.94
N GLN A 115 -3.45 6.78 -22.05
CA GLN A 115 -3.24 5.70 -23.03
C GLN A 115 -4.12 4.48 -22.78
N LEU A 116 -4.43 4.15 -21.51
CA LEU A 116 -5.35 3.07 -21.17
C LEU A 116 -6.79 3.34 -21.62
N GLY A 117 -7.19 4.62 -21.75
CA GLY A 117 -8.51 5.01 -22.21
C GLY A 117 -9.67 4.57 -21.31
N ARG A 118 -9.41 4.21 -20.05
CA ARG A 118 -10.39 3.69 -19.10
C ARG A 118 -10.66 4.68 -17.98
N LYS A 119 -11.88 4.60 -17.41
CA LYS A 119 -12.22 5.37 -16.21
C LYS A 119 -11.26 5.05 -15.08
N VAL A 120 -10.79 6.07 -14.36
CA VAL A 120 -9.86 5.94 -13.23
C VAL A 120 -10.42 6.57 -11.95
N ILE A 121 -10.06 5.99 -10.81
CA ILE A 121 -10.32 6.55 -9.48
C ILE A 121 -8.98 6.79 -8.79
N PHE A 122 -8.72 8.05 -8.42
CA PHE A 122 -7.54 8.46 -7.67
C PHE A 122 -7.79 8.41 -6.16
N LEU A 123 -6.78 8.01 -5.39
CA LEU A 123 -6.79 7.99 -3.92
C LEU A 123 -5.37 8.13 -3.39
N GLY A 124 -5.22 8.30 -2.08
CA GLY A 124 -3.93 8.47 -1.41
C GLY A 124 -3.68 9.91 -0.97
N ASP A 125 -2.66 10.09 -0.15
CA ASP A 125 -2.27 11.37 0.43
C ASP A 125 -1.67 12.37 -0.59
N GLY A 126 -1.25 11.88 -1.76
CA GLY A 126 -0.81 12.71 -2.87
C GLY A 126 -1.95 13.41 -3.62
N VAL A 127 -3.19 12.92 -3.54
CA VAL A 127 -4.32 13.48 -4.29
C VAL A 127 -4.53 14.98 -4.04
N PRO A 128 -4.58 15.50 -2.80
CA PRO A 128 -4.76 16.92 -2.57
C PRO A 128 -3.67 17.80 -3.22
N VAL A 129 -2.44 17.30 -3.26
CA VAL A 129 -1.28 17.99 -3.84
C VAL A 129 -1.35 18.01 -5.36
N PHE A 130 -1.73 16.87 -5.95
CA PHE A 130 -1.67 16.64 -7.39
C PHE A 130 -2.97 16.94 -8.15
N LYS A 131 -4.07 17.16 -7.43
CA LYS A 131 -5.38 17.38 -8.02
C LYS A 131 -5.40 18.49 -9.09
N PRO A 132 -4.80 19.68 -8.90
CA PRO A 132 -4.80 20.73 -9.94
C PRO A 132 -4.17 20.25 -11.25
N TYR A 133 -3.06 19.52 -11.16
CA TYR A 133 -2.38 18.97 -12.33
C TYR A 133 -3.21 17.87 -13.01
N ILE A 134 -3.84 17.00 -12.22
CA ILE A 134 -4.72 15.94 -12.74
C ILE A 134 -5.87 16.55 -13.54
N GLU A 135 -6.60 17.51 -12.98
CA GLU A 135 -7.75 18.16 -13.64
C GLU A 135 -7.36 18.83 -14.96
N GLU A 136 -6.13 19.32 -15.09
CA GLU A 136 -5.64 19.98 -16.30
C GLU A 136 -5.22 18.98 -17.40
N HIS A 137 -4.70 17.79 -17.03
CA HIS A 137 -3.99 16.90 -17.97
C HIS A 137 -4.69 15.57 -18.24
N ILE A 138 -5.66 15.18 -17.38
CA ILE A 138 -6.38 13.91 -17.55
C ILE A 138 -7.37 14.00 -18.71
N GLN A 139 -7.38 12.98 -19.58
CA GLN A 139 -8.24 12.94 -20.76
C GLN A 139 -9.33 11.86 -20.68
N VAL A 140 -9.31 11.03 -19.61
CA VAL A 140 -10.29 9.96 -19.42
C VAL A 140 -11.28 10.34 -18.32
N PRO A 141 -12.48 9.71 -18.28
CA PRO A 141 -13.39 9.86 -17.15
C PRO A 141 -12.70 9.51 -15.84
N HIS A 142 -12.77 10.40 -14.86
CA HIS A 142 -12.10 10.19 -13.58
C HIS A 142 -12.94 10.63 -12.38
N SER A 143 -12.54 10.17 -11.22
CA SER A 143 -13.11 10.58 -9.93
C SER A 143 -12.07 10.38 -8.82
N TYR A 144 -12.41 10.83 -7.62
CA TYR A 144 -11.59 10.67 -6.43
C TYR A 144 -12.31 9.78 -5.42
N ALA A 145 -11.58 8.94 -4.72
CA ALA A 145 -12.16 8.11 -3.68
C ALA A 145 -12.78 8.95 -2.57
N PRO A 146 -13.86 8.48 -1.94
CA PRO A 146 -14.40 9.09 -0.73
C PRO A 146 -13.31 9.23 0.35
N ILE A 147 -13.38 10.28 1.16
CA ILE A 147 -12.34 10.61 2.15
C ILE A 147 -11.99 9.45 3.10
N HIS A 148 -12.99 8.64 3.45
CA HIS A 148 -12.81 7.48 4.34
C HIS A 148 -12.13 6.28 3.66
N LEU A 149 -11.97 6.28 2.34
CA LEU A 149 -11.27 5.26 1.55
C LEU A 149 -9.98 5.78 0.92
N SER A 150 -9.66 7.05 1.11
CA SER A 150 -8.54 7.70 0.43
C SER A 150 -7.18 7.50 1.08
N GLN A 151 -7.13 7.08 2.34
CA GLN A 151 -5.88 6.95 3.11
C GLN A 151 -5.52 5.47 3.37
N GLN A 152 -4.28 5.24 3.81
CA GLN A 152 -3.84 3.92 4.25
C GLN A 152 -4.74 3.40 5.37
N ARG A 153 -5.16 2.14 5.26
CA ARG A 153 -6.03 1.47 6.23
C ARG A 153 -5.47 0.09 6.56
N ALA A 154 -5.32 -0.18 7.85
CA ALA A 154 -4.86 -1.49 8.31
C ALA A 154 -5.78 -2.63 7.88
N GLY A 155 -7.10 -2.37 7.80
CA GLY A 155 -8.07 -3.36 7.32
C GLY A 155 -7.87 -3.76 5.86
N ALA A 156 -7.59 -2.80 4.97
CA ALA A 156 -7.31 -3.08 3.55
C ALA A 156 -5.98 -3.82 3.39
N LEU A 157 -4.95 -3.38 4.13
CA LEU A 157 -3.66 -4.08 4.15
C LEU A 157 -3.81 -5.52 4.65
N GLY A 158 -4.55 -5.75 5.73
CA GLY A 158 -4.78 -7.07 6.29
C GLY A 158 -5.57 -7.99 5.35
N ALA A 159 -6.60 -7.46 4.68
CA ALA A 159 -7.38 -8.23 3.70
C ALA A 159 -6.53 -8.64 2.48
N LEU A 160 -5.70 -7.74 1.95
CA LEU A 160 -4.76 -8.07 0.87
C LEU A 160 -3.67 -9.05 1.35
N ALA A 161 -3.17 -8.86 2.57
CA ALA A 161 -2.19 -9.78 3.16
C ALA A 161 -2.75 -11.20 3.32
N LEU A 162 -4.03 -11.35 3.63
CA LEU A 162 -4.67 -12.66 3.70
C LEU A 162 -4.66 -13.38 2.35
N GLN A 163 -4.90 -12.65 1.24
CA GLN A 163 -4.75 -13.22 -0.10
C GLN A 163 -3.31 -13.66 -0.35
N TYR A 164 -2.33 -12.81 -0.03
CA TYR A 164 -0.91 -13.14 -0.16
C TYR A 164 -0.52 -14.38 0.66
N TYR A 165 -1.07 -14.50 1.87
CA TYR A 165 -0.85 -15.67 2.71
C TYR A 165 -1.34 -16.96 2.05
N HIS A 166 -2.57 -16.96 1.50
CA HIS A 166 -3.13 -18.11 0.78
C HIS A 166 -2.38 -18.45 -0.52
N GLU A 167 -1.74 -17.46 -1.13
CA GLU A 167 -0.89 -17.63 -2.32
C GLU A 167 0.55 -18.07 -1.97
N GLY A 168 0.88 -18.22 -0.68
CA GLY A 168 2.23 -18.54 -0.23
C GLY A 168 3.23 -17.39 -0.35
N LYS A 169 2.77 -16.15 -0.52
CA LYS A 169 3.58 -14.93 -0.62
C LYS A 169 3.90 -14.38 0.76
N TYR A 170 4.79 -15.03 1.46
CA TYR A 170 5.30 -14.61 2.76
C TYR A 170 6.76 -15.01 2.91
N GLU A 171 7.45 -14.40 3.85
CA GLU A 171 8.86 -14.60 4.10
C GLU A 171 9.14 -14.88 5.59
N SER A 172 10.31 -15.40 5.89
CA SER A 172 10.71 -15.58 7.29
C SER A 172 10.96 -14.22 7.95
N ALA A 173 10.73 -14.14 9.26
CA ALA A 173 11.03 -12.92 10.01
C ALA A 173 12.52 -12.52 9.93
N ALA A 174 13.42 -13.48 9.72
CA ALA A 174 14.85 -13.21 9.57
C ALA A 174 15.17 -12.51 8.24
N GLU A 175 14.51 -12.93 7.15
CA GLU A 175 14.76 -12.44 5.80
C GLU A 175 14.08 -11.11 5.49
N HIS A 176 12.96 -10.81 6.16
CA HIS A 176 12.16 -9.60 5.89
C HIS A 176 13.00 -8.32 5.89
N GLN A 177 12.83 -7.50 4.86
CA GLN A 177 13.40 -6.17 4.71
C GLN A 177 12.38 -5.20 4.11
N PRO A 178 12.35 -3.90 4.54
CA PRO A 178 11.53 -2.90 3.87
C PRO A 178 12.00 -2.67 2.43
N ASP A 179 11.04 -2.42 1.55
CA ASP A 179 11.31 -2.01 0.16
C ASP A 179 11.51 -0.49 0.08
N TYR A 180 12.72 -0.07 -0.23
CA TYR A 180 13.07 1.33 -0.44
C TYR A 180 13.09 1.65 -1.93
N LEU A 181 11.95 2.02 -2.52
CA LEU A 181 11.87 2.45 -3.93
C LEU A 181 12.75 3.68 -4.26
N ARG A 182 13.20 4.41 -3.26
CA ARG A 182 14.18 5.49 -3.39
C ARG A 182 15.27 5.34 -2.33
N LEU A 183 16.53 5.52 -2.73
CA LEU A 183 17.64 5.63 -1.81
C LEU A 183 17.42 6.78 -0.82
N SER A 184 17.84 6.60 0.41
CA SER A 184 17.77 7.65 1.43
C SER A 184 18.53 8.90 1.00
N GLN A 185 18.19 10.06 1.56
CA GLN A 185 18.93 11.30 1.27
C GLN A 185 20.40 11.23 1.70
N ALA A 186 20.74 10.34 2.61
CA ALA A 186 22.10 10.14 3.11
C ALA A 186 22.96 9.26 2.18
N GLU A 187 22.34 8.55 1.22
CA GLU A 187 22.99 7.64 0.25
C GLU A 187 23.12 8.28 -1.15
N ARG A 188 22.81 9.57 -1.27
CA ARG A 188 22.96 10.41 -2.48
C ARG A 188 24.11 11.39 -2.30
#